data_7ba54aa54dc85848a2e3c1eaa71cfe59
#
_entry.id   7ba54aa54dc85848a2e3c1eaa71cfe59
#
_cell.length_a   1.000
_cell.length_b   1.000
_cell.length_c   1.000
_cell.angle_alpha   90.00
_cell.angle_beta   90.00
_cell.angle_gamma   90.00
#
_symmetry.space_group_name_H-M   'P 1'
#
loop_
_entity.id
_entity.type
_entity.pdbx_description
1 polymer ?
#
loop_
_entity_poly.entity_id
_entity_poly.type
_entity_poly.pdbx_seq_one_letter_code
_entity_poly.pdbx_strand_id
1 'polypeptide(L)'
;LGFSNTGLKNDFGILIIVKSCNIEYKKPAIFEDNLTIESIITEITQTSFIMKQNIKKDEELMASAEIRLVSVNLNGKPTKIPELLKQKLSI
;
A
#
# COMPACT_ATOMS: atom_id res chain seq x y z
N LEU A 1 -3.70 -5.30 3.33
CA LEU A 1 -3.63 -6.20 2.17
C LEU A 1 -3.47 -7.68 2.52
N GLY A 2 -3.12 -8.04 3.72
CA GLY A 2 -2.98 -9.44 4.11
C GLY A 2 -1.72 -10.14 3.62
N PHE A 3 -0.78 -9.42 3.03
CA PHE A 3 0.50 -9.98 2.60
C PHE A 3 1.62 -9.52 3.51
N SER A 4 2.54 -10.42 3.82
CA SER A 4 3.78 -10.09 4.49
C SER A 4 4.94 -10.27 3.52
N ASN A 5 6.04 -9.54 3.73
CA ASN A 5 7.22 -9.70 2.90
C ASN A 5 7.83 -11.10 3.03
N THR A 6 7.70 -11.71 4.20
CA THR A 6 8.17 -13.09 4.41
C THR A 6 7.41 -14.07 3.54
N GLY A 7 6.08 -13.95 3.49
CA GLY A 7 5.24 -14.80 2.64
C GLY A 7 5.54 -14.57 1.15
N LEU A 8 5.69 -13.32 0.73
CA LEU A 8 5.99 -12.99 -0.66
C LEU A 8 7.35 -13.54 -1.08
N LYS A 9 8.35 -13.45 -0.19
CA LYS A 9 9.69 -13.98 -0.45
C LYS A 9 9.65 -15.49 -0.64
N ASN A 10 8.94 -16.20 0.23
CA ASN A 10 8.88 -17.66 0.20
C ASN A 10 8.03 -18.18 -0.96
N ASP A 11 6.90 -17.53 -1.23
CA ASP A 11 5.94 -18.03 -2.21
C ASP A 11 6.25 -17.56 -3.64
N PHE A 12 6.77 -16.35 -3.79
CA PHE A 12 6.96 -15.73 -5.11
C PHE A 12 8.39 -15.31 -5.39
N GLY A 13 9.29 -15.34 -4.40
CA GLY A 13 10.66 -14.88 -4.57
C GLY A 13 10.78 -13.37 -4.75
N ILE A 14 9.84 -12.60 -4.20
CA ILE A 14 9.84 -11.14 -4.31
C ILE A 14 9.69 -10.48 -2.93
N LEU A 15 10.02 -9.19 -2.91
CA LEU A 15 9.76 -8.33 -1.76
C LEU A 15 9.00 -7.10 -2.26
N ILE A 16 8.13 -6.57 -1.44
CA ILE A 16 7.45 -5.30 -1.71
C ILE A 16 8.10 -4.24 -0.84
N ILE A 17 8.62 -3.20 -1.49
CA ILE A 17 9.27 -2.09 -0.77
C ILE A 17 8.52 -0.80 -1.02
N VAL A 18 8.56 0.09 -0.04
CA VAL A 18 7.98 1.43 -0.15
C VAL A 18 8.99 2.31 -0.88
N LYS A 19 8.61 2.80 -2.05
CA LYS A 19 9.45 3.69 -2.84
C LYS A 19 9.24 5.16 -2.45
N SER A 20 8.00 5.54 -2.17
CA SER A 20 7.68 6.89 -1.73
C SER A 20 6.42 6.86 -0.89
N CYS A 21 6.30 7.84 -0.02
CA CYS A 21 5.13 8.00 0.81
C CYS A 21 4.89 9.50 1.02
N ASN A 22 3.72 9.98 0.60
CA ASN A 22 3.29 11.35 0.80
C ASN A 22 2.09 11.35 1.74
N ILE A 23 2.19 12.09 2.82
CA ILE A 23 1.11 12.20 3.81
C ILE A 23 0.65 13.65 3.87
N GLU A 24 -0.65 13.85 3.74
CA GLU A 24 -1.26 15.16 3.86
C GLU A 24 -2.20 15.16 5.07
N TYR A 25 -1.90 16.02 6.03
CA TYR A 25 -2.72 16.17 7.23
C TYR A 25 -3.74 17.27 6.99
N LYS A 26 -5.02 16.92 7.11
CA LYS A 26 -6.11 17.89 6.94
C LYS A 26 -6.50 18.50 8.26
N LYS A 27 -6.56 17.68 9.31
CA LYS A 27 -6.94 18.10 10.66
C LYS A 27 -6.16 17.31 11.69
N PRO A 28 -5.87 17.87 12.87
CA PRO A 28 -5.24 17.11 13.92
C PRO A 28 -6.19 16.03 14.44
N ALA A 29 -5.67 14.82 14.59
CA ALA A 29 -6.41 13.71 15.17
C ALA A 29 -5.99 13.56 16.62
N ILE A 30 -6.97 13.29 17.49
CA ILE A 30 -6.71 13.00 18.88
C ILE A 30 -6.62 11.49 19.05
N PHE A 31 -5.71 11.03 19.88
CA PHE A 31 -5.40 9.62 20.06
C PHE A 31 -6.59 8.75 20.43
N GLU A 32 -7.57 9.32 21.14
CA GLU A 32 -8.74 8.61 21.61
C GLU A 32 -9.89 8.58 20.60
N ASP A 33 -9.70 9.21 19.45
CA ASP A 33 -10.73 9.23 18.41
C ASP A 33 -10.89 7.87 17.76
N ASN A 34 -12.13 7.54 17.42
CA ASN A 34 -12.41 6.37 16.60
C ASN A 34 -12.08 6.71 15.16
N LEU A 35 -10.97 6.17 14.69
CA LEU A 35 -10.50 6.43 13.33
C LEU A 35 -10.81 5.24 12.42
N THR A 36 -11.22 5.54 11.21
CA THR A 36 -11.42 4.55 10.15
C THR A 36 -10.37 4.77 9.09
N ILE A 37 -9.71 3.69 8.68
CA ILE A 37 -8.72 3.74 7.62
C ILE A 37 -9.30 3.04 6.39
N GLU A 38 -9.39 3.77 5.29
CA GLU A 38 -9.80 3.22 4.00
C GLU A 38 -8.58 3.14 3.10
N SER A 39 -8.37 1.98 2.48
CA SER A 39 -7.25 1.76 1.58
C SER A 39 -7.77 1.42 0.18
N ILE A 40 -7.22 2.10 -0.83
CA ILE A 40 -7.61 1.90 -2.22
C ILE A 40 -6.35 1.80 -3.06
N ILE A 41 -6.32 0.84 -3.98
CA ILE A 41 -5.27 0.77 -4.99
C ILE A 41 -5.71 1.66 -6.16
N THR A 42 -4.96 2.71 -6.45
CA THR A 42 -5.32 3.68 -7.49
C THR A 42 -4.63 3.42 -8.81
N GLU A 43 -3.49 2.73 -8.80
CA GLU A 43 -2.75 2.43 -10.01
C GLU A 43 -1.94 1.16 -9.81
N ILE A 44 -1.92 0.29 -10.84
CA ILE A 44 -1.09 -0.91 -10.85
C ILE A 44 -0.34 -0.94 -12.17
N THR A 45 0.99 -1.05 -12.08
CA THR A 45 1.84 -1.30 -13.24
C THR A 45 2.38 -2.73 -13.16
N GLN A 46 3.29 -3.10 -14.06
CA GLN A 46 3.87 -4.44 -14.04
C GLN A 46 4.74 -4.69 -12.82
N THR A 47 5.37 -3.64 -12.28
CA THR A 47 6.34 -3.78 -11.20
C THR A 47 5.98 -3.00 -9.95
N SER A 48 4.95 -2.15 -9.99
CA SER A 48 4.62 -1.28 -8.87
C SER A 48 3.12 -1.05 -8.77
N PHE A 49 2.72 -0.49 -7.64
CA PHE A 49 1.34 -0.05 -7.46
C PHE A 49 1.30 1.13 -6.49
N ILE A 50 0.24 1.91 -6.59
CA ILE A 50 0.01 3.06 -5.72
C ILE A 50 -1.21 2.77 -4.86
N MET A 51 -1.02 2.88 -3.55
CA MET A 51 -2.07 2.72 -2.56
C MET A 51 -2.39 4.08 -1.97
N LYS A 52 -3.66 4.44 -1.96
CA LYS A 52 -4.13 5.63 -1.27
C LYS A 52 -4.86 5.21 -0.01
N GLN A 53 -4.47 5.80 1.12
CA GLN A 53 -5.11 5.55 2.40
C GLN A 53 -5.74 6.85 2.90
N ASN A 54 -7.00 6.76 3.30
CA ASN A 54 -7.72 7.88 3.90
C ASN A 54 -8.00 7.54 5.36
N ILE A 55 -7.67 8.45 6.24
CA ILE A 55 -7.94 8.32 7.66
C ILE A 55 -9.10 9.26 7.98
N LYS A 56 -10.20 8.68 8.45
CA LYS A 56 -11.42 9.41 8.72
C LYS A 56 -11.84 9.28 10.16
N LYS A 57 -12.48 10.32 10.67
CA LYS A 57 -13.16 10.32 11.95
C LYS A 57 -14.61 10.71 11.67
N ASP A 58 -15.55 9.80 11.96
CA ASP A 58 -16.99 10.07 11.77
C ASP A 58 -17.29 10.67 10.38
N GLU A 59 -16.74 10.05 9.34
CA GLU A 59 -16.88 10.45 7.93
C GLU A 59 -16.09 11.72 7.56
N GLU A 60 -15.39 12.34 8.49
CA GLU A 60 -14.55 13.49 8.21
C GLU A 60 -13.13 13.05 7.86
N LEU A 61 -12.61 13.55 6.74
CA LEU A 61 -11.25 13.21 6.31
C LEU A 61 -10.23 13.96 7.17
N MET A 62 -9.46 13.22 7.95
CA MET A 62 -8.44 13.77 8.84
C MET A 62 -7.06 13.82 8.19
N ALA A 63 -6.74 12.81 7.40
CA ALA A 63 -5.47 12.73 6.71
C ALA A 63 -5.60 11.82 5.50
N SER A 64 -4.70 11.99 4.53
CA SER A 64 -4.59 11.05 3.42
C SER A 64 -3.13 10.76 3.15
N ALA A 65 -2.84 9.54 2.72
CA ALA A 65 -1.50 9.12 2.37
C ALA A 65 -1.53 8.48 0.98
N GLU A 66 -0.50 8.77 0.20
CA GLU A 66 -0.29 8.10 -1.08
C GLU A 66 1.04 7.38 -1.00
N ILE A 67 1.00 6.07 -1.14
CA ILE A 67 2.16 5.21 -0.96
C ILE A 67 2.45 4.50 -2.27
N ARG A 68 3.66 4.66 -2.78
CA ARG A 68 4.12 3.92 -3.95
C ARG A 68 4.95 2.74 -3.49
N LEU A 69 4.55 1.56 -3.93
CA LEU A 69 5.20 0.31 -3.58
C LEU A 69 5.72 -0.35 -4.85
N VAL A 70 6.88 -0.97 -4.74
CA VAL A 70 7.56 -1.59 -5.87
C VAL A 70 7.89 -3.04 -5.52
N SER A 71 7.62 -3.94 -6.47
CA SER A 71 8.02 -5.34 -6.37
C SER A 71 9.47 -5.46 -6.83
N VAL A 72 10.31 -6.06 -6.00
CA VAL A 72 11.71 -6.30 -6.32
C VAL A 72 12.03 -7.78 -6.14
N ASN A 73 13.03 -8.27 -6.88
CA ASN A 73 13.52 -9.62 -6.67
C ASN A 73 14.47 -9.67 -5.48
N LEU A 74 14.99 -10.83 -5.16
CA LEU A 74 15.86 -11.01 -4.00
C LEU A 74 17.20 -10.28 -4.15
N ASN A 75 17.53 -9.82 -5.35
CA ASN A 75 18.70 -8.98 -5.62
C ASN A 75 18.39 -7.49 -5.54
N GLY A 76 17.17 -7.12 -5.17
CA GLY A 76 16.78 -5.73 -5.02
C GLY A 76 16.42 -5.02 -6.33
N LYS A 77 16.26 -5.74 -7.42
CA LYS A 77 15.91 -5.14 -8.71
C LYS A 77 14.41 -5.21 -8.95
N PRO A 78 13.81 -4.17 -9.60
CA PRO A 78 12.40 -4.22 -9.94
C PRO A 78 12.06 -5.48 -10.74
N THR A 79 10.97 -6.12 -10.37
CA THR A 79 10.52 -7.33 -11.03
C THR A 79 9.01 -7.32 -11.16
N LYS A 80 8.49 -8.12 -12.07
CA LYS A 80 7.05 -8.22 -12.30
C LYS A 80 6.33 -8.66 -11.04
N ILE A 81 5.22 -8.00 -10.77
CA ILE A 81 4.29 -8.48 -9.74
C ILE A 81 3.67 -9.77 -10.25
N PRO A 82 3.72 -10.87 -9.46
CA PRO A 82 3.09 -12.12 -9.88
C PRO A 82 1.62 -11.92 -10.20
N GLU A 83 1.15 -12.59 -11.25
CA GLU A 83 -0.23 -12.42 -11.72
C GLU A 83 -1.26 -12.73 -10.64
N LEU A 84 -1.01 -13.76 -9.85
CA LEU A 84 -1.90 -14.13 -8.76
C LEU A 84 -2.01 -13.02 -7.72
N LEU A 85 -0.90 -12.39 -7.40
CA LEU A 85 -0.86 -11.27 -6.47
C LEU A 85 -1.54 -10.04 -7.06
N LYS A 86 -1.31 -9.79 -8.35
CA LYS A 86 -1.91 -8.67 -9.06
C LYS A 86 -3.44 -8.77 -9.08
N GLN A 87 -3.97 -9.97 -9.24
CA GLN A 87 -5.41 -10.20 -9.18
C GLN A 87 -6.00 -9.85 -7.81
N LYS A 88 -5.26 -10.13 -6.74
CA LYS A 88 -5.71 -9.80 -5.39
C LYS A 88 -5.63 -8.30 -5.09
N LEU A 89 -4.75 -7.57 -5.76
CA LEU A 89 -4.63 -6.12 -5.63
C LEU A 89 -5.68 -5.38 -6.46
N SER A 90 -6.15 -5.98 -7.53
CA SER A 90 -7.20 -5.41 -8.38
C SER A 90 -8.52 -5.36 -7.63
N ILE A 91 -9.24 -4.29 -7.87
CA ILE A 91 -10.55 -4.09 -7.29
C ILE A 91 -11.62 -4.49 -8.29
#